data_849a55b53aa50e252ec2a4d57038a0f0
#
_entry.id   849a55b53aa50e252ec2a4d57038a0f0
#
_cell.length_a   1.000
_cell.length_b   1.000
_cell.length_c   1.000
_cell.angle_alpha   90.00
_cell.angle_beta   90.00
_cell.angle_gamma   90.00
#
_symmetry.space_group_name_H-M   'P 1'
#
loop_
_entity.id
_entity.type
_entity.pdbx_description
1 polymer ?
#
loop_
_entity_poly.entity_id
_entity_poly.type
_entity_poly.pdbx_seq_one_letter_code
_entity_poly.pdbx_strand_id
1 'polypeptide(L)'
;MAVFGQGPVGLSGTLSAKCMGSSVIAIDVVPERLSLARELGADHVINSREVDPVAAIRDLTGGAGASAVLETSGNPHARTQALQCIRPFGRCCYVGVGGPASIDFNRDVIFKVATIYGSWTFSKAELLEIARFMVDMKVPLEKLITHRYTLDQAVEAFRTFDGATTGKCVFVMD
;
A
#
# COMPACT_ATOMS: atom_id res chain seq x y z
N MET A 1 -4.35 -7.86 6.61
CA MET A 1 -4.49 -6.52 6.03
C MET A 1 -4.22 -6.60 4.54
N ALA A 2 -4.93 -5.85 3.67
CA ALA A 2 -4.63 -5.76 2.25
C ALA A 2 -4.07 -4.37 1.91
N VAL A 3 -3.07 -4.31 1.00
CA VAL A 3 -2.43 -3.05 0.57
C VAL A 3 -2.48 -2.98 -0.95
N PHE A 4 -3.28 -2.07 -1.49
CA PHE A 4 -3.42 -1.81 -2.92
C PHE A 4 -2.44 -0.76 -3.39
N GLY A 5 -1.65 -1.12 -4.42
CA GLY A 5 -0.53 -0.35 -4.90
C GLY A 5 0.74 -0.59 -4.08
N GLN A 6 1.81 -1.06 -4.72
CA GLN A 6 3.11 -1.31 -4.10
C GLN A 6 4.17 -0.33 -4.63
N GLY A 7 3.77 0.91 -4.85
CA GLY A 7 4.71 2.03 -4.99
C GLY A 7 5.35 2.36 -3.63
N PRO A 8 6.19 3.41 -3.54
CA PRO A 8 6.89 3.76 -2.30
C PRO A 8 6.00 3.86 -1.06
N VAL A 9 4.78 4.41 -1.21
CA VAL A 9 3.82 4.54 -0.10
C VAL A 9 3.25 3.17 0.29
N GLY A 10 2.86 2.35 -0.68
CA GLY A 10 2.32 1.02 -0.39
C GLY A 10 3.36 0.06 0.19
N LEU A 11 4.59 0.09 -0.32
CA LEU A 11 5.71 -0.68 0.26
C LEU A 11 6.01 -0.25 1.70
N SER A 12 5.95 1.05 2.00
CA SER A 12 6.07 1.56 3.38
C SER A 12 4.93 1.05 4.26
N GLY A 13 3.69 1.05 3.74
CA GLY A 13 2.52 0.50 4.43
C GLY A 13 2.66 -1.01 4.68
N THR A 14 3.11 -1.77 3.69
CA THR A 14 3.40 -3.21 3.79
C THR A 14 4.44 -3.48 4.87
N LEU A 15 5.59 -2.79 4.83
CA LEU A 15 6.67 -2.95 5.80
C LEU A 15 6.22 -2.60 7.22
N SER A 16 5.56 -1.45 7.40
CA SER A 16 5.07 -1.01 8.70
C SER A 16 4.04 -1.97 9.28
N ALA A 17 3.09 -2.44 8.46
CA ALA A 17 2.09 -3.42 8.88
C ALA A 17 2.72 -4.75 9.33
N LYS A 18 3.78 -5.20 8.64
CA LYS A 18 4.54 -6.39 9.04
C LYS A 18 5.27 -6.18 10.37
N CYS A 19 5.91 -5.04 10.58
CA CYS A 19 6.55 -4.70 11.86
C CYS A 19 5.53 -4.64 13.02
N MET A 20 4.28 -4.28 12.72
CA MET A 20 3.17 -4.30 13.68
C MET A 20 2.57 -5.71 13.88
N GLY A 21 3.11 -6.76 13.27
CA GLY A 21 2.64 -8.14 13.39
C GLY A 21 1.42 -8.49 12.55
N SER A 22 1.05 -7.67 11.57
CA SER A 22 -0.08 -7.97 10.70
C SER A 22 0.29 -9.03 9.65
N SER A 23 -0.68 -9.90 9.28
CA SER A 23 -0.62 -10.61 8.01
C SER A 23 -0.98 -9.64 6.88
N VAL A 24 -0.14 -9.58 5.82
CA VAL A 24 -0.26 -8.63 4.72
C VAL A 24 -0.44 -9.33 3.39
N ILE A 25 -1.48 -8.91 2.66
CA ILE A 25 -1.71 -9.24 1.25
C ILE A 25 -1.38 -7.98 0.45
N ALA A 26 -0.35 -8.04 -0.37
CA ALA A 26 0.08 -6.94 -1.23
C ALA A 26 -0.50 -7.09 -2.64
N ILE A 27 -1.11 -6.02 -3.16
CA ILE A 27 -1.75 -6.01 -4.48
C ILE A 27 -1.10 -4.95 -5.35
N ASP A 28 -0.67 -5.34 -6.56
CA ASP A 28 -0.18 -4.43 -7.60
C ASP A 28 -0.40 -5.04 -8.99
N VAL A 29 -0.08 -4.29 -10.02
CA VAL A 29 -0.07 -4.72 -11.42
C VAL A 29 1.35 -4.94 -11.97
N VAL A 30 2.37 -4.60 -11.18
CA VAL A 30 3.79 -4.63 -11.56
C VAL A 30 4.50 -5.77 -10.81
N PRO A 31 4.96 -6.82 -11.52
CA PRO A 31 5.59 -7.99 -10.90
C PRO A 31 6.79 -7.68 -10.02
N GLU A 32 7.63 -6.73 -10.43
CA GLU A 32 8.83 -6.30 -9.70
C GLU A 32 8.47 -5.70 -8.35
N ARG A 33 7.40 -4.91 -8.28
CA ARG A 33 6.90 -4.33 -7.03
C ARG A 33 6.31 -5.40 -6.11
N LEU A 34 5.65 -6.41 -6.68
CA LEU A 34 5.14 -7.56 -5.92
C LEU A 34 6.29 -8.42 -5.36
N SER A 35 7.39 -8.58 -6.13
CA SER A 35 8.60 -9.23 -5.63
C SER A 35 9.18 -8.47 -4.43
N LEU A 36 9.34 -7.15 -4.55
CA LEU A 36 9.83 -6.31 -3.46
C LEU A 36 8.90 -6.34 -2.23
N ALA A 37 7.58 -6.35 -2.44
CA ALA A 37 6.63 -6.50 -1.34
C ALA A 37 6.82 -7.83 -0.58
N ARG A 38 7.14 -8.94 -1.27
CA ARG A 38 7.51 -10.23 -0.64
C ARG A 38 8.78 -10.11 0.19
N GLU A 39 9.80 -9.48 -0.35
CA GLU A 39 11.08 -9.25 0.36
C GLU A 39 10.89 -8.41 1.62
N LEU A 40 9.92 -7.49 1.60
CA LEU A 40 9.51 -6.69 2.75
C LEU A 40 8.57 -7.43 3.71
N GLY A 41 8.26 -8.69 3.42
CA GLY A 41 7.54 -9.59 4.32
C GLY A 41 6.04 -9.75 4.05
N ALA A 42 5.51 -9.30 2.90
CA ALA A 42 4.13 -9.60 2.54
C ALA A 42 3.90 -11.12 2.50
N ASP A 43 2.87 -11.61 3.20
CA ASP A 43 2.58 -13.03 3.28
C ASP A 43 2.00 -13.56 1.96
N HIS A 44 1.25 -12.71 1.26
CA HIS A 44 0.69 -13.01 -0.05
C HIS A 44 0.86 -11.81 -0.97
N VAL A 45 1.00 -12.09 -2.28
CA VAL A 45 0.97 -11.06 -3.31
C VAL A 45 -0.04 -11.44 -4.38
N ILE A 46 -0.74 -10.44 -4.92
CA ILE A 46 -1.76 -10.58 -5.94
C ILE A 46 -1.45 -9.64 -7.10
N ASN A 47 -1.27 -10.20 -8.30
CA ASN A 47 -1.25 -9.42 -9.52
C ASN A 47 -2.69 -9.19 -10.00
N SER A 48 -3.19 -7.98 -9.84
CA SER A 48 -4.57 -7.64 -10.19
C SER A 48 -4.83 -7.53 -11.71
N ARG A 49 -3.81 -7.73 -12.55
CA ARG A 49 -4.00 -7.94 -14.00
C ARG A 49 -4.35 -9.39 -14.33
N GLU A 50 -3.97 -10.33 -13.47
CA GLU A 50 -4.12 -11.77 -13.72
C GLU A 50 -5.35 -12.35 -13.03
N VAL A 51 -5.70 -11.82 -11.85
CA VAL A 51 -6.82 -12.32 -11.05
C VAL A 51 -7.64 -11.16 -10.45
N ASP A 52 -8.91 -11.41 -10.17
CA ASP A 52 -9.72 -10.46 -9.40
C ASP A 52 -9.24 -10.40 -7.94
N PRO A 53 -8.72 -9.26 -7.48
CA PRO A 53 -8.17 -9.15 -6.13
C PRO A 53 -9.24 -9.30 -5.04
N VAL A 54 -10.51 -8.97 -5.31
CA VAL A 54 -11.60 -9.12 -4.34
C VAL A 54 -11.87 -10.58 -4.05
N ALA A 55 -11.97 -11.41 -5.11
CA ALA A 55 -12.14 -12.85 -4.97
C ALA A 55 -10.92 -13.48 -4.29
N ALA A 56 -9.71 -13.18 -4.77
CA ALA A 56 -8.47 -13.72 -4.20
C ALA A 56 -8.28 -13.37 -2.71
N ILE A 57 -8.59 -12.13 -2.28
CA ILE A 57 -8.54 -11.74 -0.88
C ILE A 57 -9.57 -12.53 -0.05
N ARG A 58 -10.77 -12.75 -0.57
CA ARG A 58 -11.78 -13.57 0.12
C ARG A 58 -11.31 -15.00 0.29
N ASP A 59 -10.75 -15.61 -0.75
CA ASP A 59 -10.21 -16.98 -0.69
C ASP A 59 -9.10 -17.08 0.38
N LEU A 60 -8.16 -16.14 0.40
CA LEU A 60 -7.07 -16.08 1.38
C LEU A 60 -7.54 -15.81 2.82
N THR A 61 -8.76 -15.31 2.99
CA THR A 61 -9.34 -14.96 4.30
C THR A 61 -10.51 -15.86 4.71
N GLY A 62 -10.67 -17.02 4.07
CA GLY A 62 -11.76 -17.95 4.36
C GLY A 62 -13.16 -17.38 4.11
N GLY A 63 -13.30 -16.52 3.09
CA GLY A 63 -14.56 -15.87 2.72
C GLY A 63 -14.85 -14.56 3.46
N ALA A 64 -14.14 -14.26 4.54
CA ALA A 64 -14.44 -13.11 5.41
C ALA A 64 -14.13 -11.74 4.76
N GLY A 65 -13.03 -11.65 4.02
CA GLY A 65 -12.45 -10.40 3.52
C GLY A 65 -11.40 -9.81 4.46
N ALA A 66 -10.74 -8.74 4.03
CA ALA A 66 -9.68 -8.09 4.79
C ALA A 66 -10.22 -7.27 5.97
N SER A 67 -9.60 -7.38 7.15
CA SER A 67 -9.96 -6.58 8.34
C SER A 67 -9.61 -5.11 8.20
N ALA A 68 -8.55 -4.83 7.47
CA ALA A 68 -8.11 -3.47 7.13
C ALA A 68 -7.55 -3.44 5.71
N VAL A 69 -7.77 -2.33 5.03
CA VAL A 69 -7.27 -2.08 3.68
C VAL A 69 -6.61 -0.71 3.63
N LEU A 70 -5.45 -0.65 2.97
CA LEU A 70 -4.76 0.58 2.61
C LEU A 70 -4.75 0.71 1.09
N GLU A 71 -5.32 1.78 0.55
CA GLU A 71 -5.34 2.08 -0.87
C GLU A 71 -4.36 3.22 -1.16
N THR A 72 -3.30 2.92 -1.90
CA THR A 72 -2.21 3.86 -2.20
C THR A 72 -1.98 4.10 -3.69
N SER A 73 -2.72 3.40 -4.55
CA SER A 73 -2.54 3.52 -5.99
C SER A 73 -3.25 4.72 -6.61
N GLY A 74 -4.37 5.14 -6.02
CA GLY A 74 -5.26 6.13 -6.61
C GLY A 74 -6.00 5.67 -7.87
N ASN A 75 -5.84 4.41 -8.28
CA ASN A 75 -6.52 3.86 -9.44
C ASN A 75 -8.02 3.69 -9.15
N PRO A 76 -8.93 4.15 -10.05
CA PRO A 76 -10.38 4.06 -9.82
C PRO A 76 -10.89 2.64 -9.52
N HIS A 77 -10.41 1.63 -10.24
CA HIS A 77 -10.80 0.24 -10.01
C HIS A 77 -10.26 -0.27 -8.67
N ALA A 78 -9.00 -0.02 -8.36
CA ALA A 78 -8.39 -0.42 -7.10
C ALA A 78 -9.10 0.23 -5.90
N ARG A 79 -9.53 1.49 -6.00
CA ARG A 79 -10.32 2.17 -4.98
C ARG A 79 -11.65 1.48 -4.71
N THR A 80 -12.36 1.08 -5.77
CA THR A 80 -13.62 0.33 -5.65
C THR A 80 -13.38 -1.05 -5.03
N GLN A 81 -12.40 -1.79 -5.53
CA GLN A 81 -12.02 -3.13 -5.05
C GLN A 81 -11.54 -3.11 -3.59
N ALA A 82 -10.81 -2.08 -3.18
CA ALA A 82 -10.35 -1.88 -1.80
C ALA A 82 -11.52 -1.88 -0.81
N LEU A 83 -12.61 -1.20 -1.14
CA LEU A 83 -13.79 -1.19 -0.28
C LEU A 83 -14.61 -2.49 -0.40
N GLN A 84 -14.66 -3.08 -1.59
CA GLN A 84 -15.39 -4.33 -1.81
C GLN A 84 -14.78 -5.53 -1.07
N CYS A 85 -13.46 -5.57 -0.93
CA CYS A 85 -12.76 -6.69 -0.29
C CYS A 85 -12.70 -6.63 1.24
N ILE A 86 -13.12 -5.54 1.90
CA ILE A 86 -13.18 -5.50 3.36
C ILE A 86 -14.28 -6.42 3.92
N ARG A 87 -13.99 -6.99 5.09
CA ARG A 87 -14.99 -7.76 5.86
C ARG A 87 -16.01 -6.82 6.52
N PRO A 88 -17.15 -7.35 7.03
CA PRO A 88 -17.99 -6.59 7.97
C PRO A 88 -17.18 -6.05 9.15
N PHE A 89 -17.48 -4.82 9.58
CA PHE A 89 -16.76 -4.04 10.59
C PHE A 89 -15.28 -3.79 10.22
N GLY A 90 -14.94 -3.89 8.93
CA GLY A 90 -13.59 -3.61 8.42
C GLY A 90 -13.34 -2.12 8.22
N ARG A 91 -12.07 -1.79 7.97
CA ARG A 91 -11.60 -0.41 7.78
C ARG A 91 -10.91 -0.27 6.44
N CYS A 92 -11.16 0.83 5.74
CA CYS A 92 -10.48 1.16 4.50
C CYS A 92 -9.89 2.57 4.57
N CYS A 93 -8.60 2.70 4.36
CA CYS A 93 -7.91 3.99 4.31
C CYS A 93 -7.48 4.31 2.88
N TYR A 94 -7.90 5.45 2.37
CA TYR A 94 -7.52 5.98 1.05
C TYR A 94 -6.43 7.03 1.20
N VAL A 95 -5.27 6.77 0.59
CA VAL A 95 -4.09 7.63 0.57
C VAL A 95 -3.72 8.02 -0.85
N GLY A 96 -3.88 7.09 -1.80
CA GLY A 96 -3.56 7.32 -3.21
C GLY A 96 -4.42 8.41 -3.82
N VAL A 97 -3.79 9.43 -4.42
CA VAL A 97 -4.49 10.47 -5.18
C VAL A 97 -4.69 10.00 -6.61
N GLY A 98 -5.90 10.19 -7.14
CA GLY A 98 -6.22 9.75 -8.50
C GLY A 98 -7.67 9.99 -8.90
N GLY A 99 -8.15 9.20 -9.86
CA GLY A 99 -9.48 9.36 -10.43
C GLY A 99 -10.64 8.97 -9.50
N PRO A 100 -11.88 9.24 -9.91
CA PRO A 100 -13.10 8.90 -9.15
C PRO A 100 -13.25 7.37 -9.01
N ALA A 101 -13.92 6.94 -7.95
CA ALA A 101 -14.31 5.55 -7.73
C ALA A 101 -15.83 5.44 -7.69
N SER A 102 -16.36 4.29 -8.14
CA SER A 102 -17.79 3.97 -8.01
C SER A 102 -17.99 3.13 -6.75
N ILE A 103 -18.88 3.60 -5.86
CA ILE A 103 -19.18 2.96 -4.58
C ILE A 103 -20.68 2.72 -4.49
N ASP A 104 -21.08 1.47 -4.25
CA ASP A 104 -22.44 1.13 -3.82
C ASP A 104 -22.49 1.25 -2.30
N PHE A 105 -23.06 2.36 -1.81
CA PHE A 105 -23.10 2.64 -0.39
C PHE A 105 -23.82 1.58 0.43
N ASN A 106 -24.89 0.98 -0.09
CA ASN A 106 -25.61 -0.07 0.63
C ASN A 106 -24.70 -1.30 0.81
N ARG A 107 -24.20 -1.84 -0.30
CA ARG A 107 -23.38 -3.07 -0.31
C ARG A 107 -22.03 -2.89 0.34
N ASP A 108 -21.34 -1.78 0.01
CA ASP A 108 -19.91 -1.64 0.30
C ASP A 108 -19.65 -0.93 1.64
N VAL A 109 -20.64 -0.15 2.15
CA VAL A 109 -20.47 0.64 3.38
C VAL A 109 -21.50 0.24 4.42
N ILE A 110 -22.81 0.37 4.14
CA ILE A 110 -23.84 0.25 5.17
C ILE A 110 -23.95 -1.19 5.67
N PHE A 111 -24.12 -2.18 4.78
CA PHE A 111 -24.29 -3.58 5.18
C PHE A 111 -23.01 -4.18 5.79
N LYS A 112 -21.86 -3.58 5.55
CA LYS A 112 -20.60 -3.97 6.18
C LYS A 112 -20.30 -3.22 7.48
N VAL A 113 -21.05 -2.17 7.81
CA VAL A 113 -20.71 -1.26 8.91
C VAL A 113 -19.25 -0.81 8.79
N ALA A 114 -18.87 -0.40 7.56
CA ALA A 114 -17.49 -0.10 7.20
C ALA A 114 -17.04 1.24 7.77
N THR A 115 -15.77 1.32 8.18
CA THR A 115 -15.14 2.61 8.50
C THR A 115 -14.23 3.02 7.35
N ILE A 116 -14.41 4.25 6.85
CA ILE A 116 -13.61 4.80 5.76
C ILE A 116 -12.80 5.98 6.29
N TYR A 117 -11.49 5.96 6.00
CA TYR A 117 -10.56 7.05 6.29
C TYR A 117 -10.02 7.64 5.00
N GLY A 118 -9.87 8.96 4.96
CA GLY A 118 -8.99 9.63 4.02
C GLY A 118 -7.73 10.10 4.75
N SER A 119 -6.58 9.97 4.12
CA SER A 119 -5.33 10.49 4.62
C SER A 119 -4.60 11.24 3.51
N TRP A 120 -4.13 12.45 3.81
CA TRP A 120 -3.42 13.26 2.84
C TRP A 120 -1.98 13.49 3.30
N THR A 121 -1.66 14.47 3.98
CA THR A 121 -0.31 14.79 4.47
C THR A 121 -0.21 14.50 5.97
N PHE A 122 0.83 14.96 6.60
CA PHE A 122 1.04 14.86 8.03
C PHE A 122 1.58 16.19 8.60
N SER A 123 1.28 16.44 9.85
CA SER A 123 1.80 17.58 10.59
C SER A 123 3.22 17.31 11.14
N LYS A 124 3.90 18.36 11.63
CA LYS A 124 5.19 18.19 12.32
C LYS A 124 5.09 17.31 13.57
N ALA A 125 3.97 17.36 14.29
CA ALA A 125 3.75 16.52 15.46
C ALA A 125 3.66 15.04 15.06
N GLU A 126 2.85 14.72 14.05
CA GLU A 126 2.73 13.36 13.50
C GLU A 126 4.06 12.85 12.94
N LEU A 127 4.87 13.70 12.31
CA LEU A 127 6.21 13.31 11.85
C LEU A 127 7.09 12.82 13.00
N LEU A 128 7.07 13.49 14.14
CA LEU A 128 7.82 13.09 15.33
C LEU A 128 7.30 11.77 15.92
N GLU A 129 5.98 11.57 15.93
CA GLU A 129 5.37 10.32 16.39
C GLU A 129 5.72 9.16 15.46
N ILE A 130 5.67 9.38 14.13
CA ILE A 130 6.08 8.39 13.13
C ILE A 130 7.56 8.05 13.30
N ALA A 131 8.44 9.05 13.50
CA ALA A 131 9.87 8.82 13.69
C ALA A 131 10.13 7.96 14.95
N ARG A 132 9.45 8.24 16.06
CA ARG A 132 9.51 7.40 17.27
C ARG A 132 9.03 5.99 17.01
N PHE A 133 7.86 5.84 16.39
CA PHE A 133 7.32 4.54 16.01
C PHE A 133 8.33 3.73 15.17
N MET A 134 8.97 4.36 14.17
CA MET A 134 9.97 3.69 13.33
C MET A 134 11.17 3.18 14.13
N VAL A 135 11.63 3.95 15.11
CA VAL A 135 12.73 3.56 16.00
C VAL A 135 12.30 2.45 16.95
N ASP A 136 11.17 2.60 17.64
CA ASP A 136 10.68 1.67 18.64
C ASP A 136 10.36 0.29 18.02
N MET A 137 9.76 0.29 16.84
CA MET A 137 9.44 -0.93 16.08
C MET A 137 10.61 -1.46 15.25
N LYS A 138 11.77 -0.77 15.27
CA LYS A 138 12.97 -1.13 14.49
C LYS A 138 12.66 -1.37 13.02
N VAL A 139 11.82 -0.48 12.43
CA VAL A 139 11.40 -0.60 11.04
C VAL A 139 12.61 -0.41 10.11
N PRO A 140 12.99 -1.41 9.30
CA PRO A 140 14.18 -1.35 8.45
C PRO A 140 13.91 -0.52 7.18
N LEU A 141 13.77 0.82 7.32
CA LEU A 141 13.41 1.74 6.25
C LEU A 141 14.36 1.71 5.05
N GLU A 142 15.63 1.39 5.29
CA GLU A 142 16.64 1.26 4.24
C GLU A 142 16.29 0.21 3.18
N LYS A 143 15.50 -0.79 3.53
CA LYS A 143 15.01 -1.82 2.59
C LYS A 143 14.03 -1.25 1.55
N LEU A 144 13.44 -0.10 1.80
CA LEU A 144 12.57 0.59 0.83
C LEU A 144 13.38 1.29 -0.25
N ILE A 145 14.65 1.63 0.03
CA ILE A 145 15.52 2.37 -0.87
C ILE A 145 16.14 1.41 -1.87
N THR A 146 15.64 1.41 -3.10
CA THR A 146 16.13 0.53 -4.16
C THR A 146 17.22 1.18 -5.01
N HIS A 147 17.24 2.52 -5.10
CA HIS A 147 18.19 3.24 -5.93
C HIS A 147 18.71 4.47 -5.20
N ARG A 148 20.01 4.71 -5.31
CA ARG A 148 20.70 5.89 -4.80
C ARG A 148 21.39 6.59 -5.95
N TYR A 149 21.21 7.91 -6.03
CA TYR A 149 21.75 8.76 -7.07
C TYR A 149 22.45 9.97 -6.46
N THR A 150 23.44 10.51 -7.16
CA THR A 150 23.94 11.85 -6.91
C THR A 150 23.02 12.89 -7.58
N LEU A 151 23.14 14.16 -7.20
CA LEU A 151 22.30 15.22 -7.78
C LEU A 151 22.52 15.35 -9.30
N ASP A 152 23.75 15.12 -9.79
CA ASP A 152 24.08 15.16 -11.22
C ASP A 152 23.36 14.07 -12.04
N GLN A 153 22.93 13.00 -11.38
CA GLN A 153 22.14 11.91 -11.98
C GLN A 153 20.63 12.15 -11.93
N ALA A 154 20.17 13.37 -11.64
CA ALA A 154 18.74 13.65 -11.43
C ALA A 154 17.86 13.20 -12.61
N VAL A 155 18.28 13.44 -13.85
CA VAL A 155 17.52 13.05 -15.05
C VAL A 155 17.35 11.53 -15.13
N GLU A 156 18.41 10.78 -14.84
CA GLU A 156 18.37 9.32 -14.82
C GLU A 156 17.46 8.82 -13.68
N ALA A 157 17.59 9.39 -12.48
CA ALA A 157 16.79 9.05 -11.33
C ALA A 157 15.27 9.21 -11.60
N PHE A 158 14.87 10.32 -12.21
CA PHE A 158 13.47 10.54 -12.58
C PHE A 158 13.00 9.55 -13.65
N ARG A 159 13.81 9.27 -14.68
CA ARG A 159 13.46 8.27 -15.70
C ARG A 159 13.27 6.87 -15.10
N THR A 160 14.17 6.46 -14.20
CA THR A 160 14.09 5.17 -13.51
C THR A 160 12.84 5.10 -12.65
N PHE A 161 12.52 6.18 -11.92
CA PHE A 161 11.32 6.22 -11.08
C PHE A 161 10.03 6.21 -11.90
N ASP A 162 9.98 6.93 -13.02
CA ASP A 162 8.83 6.93 -13.95
C ASP A 162 8.59 5.57 -14.60
N GLY A 163 9.63 4.73 -14.73
CA GLY A 163 9.50 3.35 -15.18
C GLY A 163 8.64 2.48 -14.27
N ALA A 164 8.30 2.97 -13.07
CA ALA A 164 7.36 2.39 -12.12
C ALA A 164 7.67 0.96 -11.65
N THR A 165 8.90 0.48 -11.81
CA THR A 165 9.35 -0.87 -11.40
C THR A 165 10.14 -0.86 -10.09
N THR A 166 10.38 0.32 -9.50
CA THR A 166 11.25 0.54 -8.35
C THR A 166 10.48 0.70 -7.04
N GLY A 167 11.18 0.53 -5.92
CA GLY A 167 10.78 1.06 -4.62
C GLY A 167 11.09 2.57 -4.51
N LYS A 168 11.77 2.99 -3.45
CA LYS A 168 12.14 4.40 -3.25
C LYS A 168 13.48 4.72 -3.92
N CYS A 169 13.49 5.73 -4.79
CA CYS A 169 14.72 6.36 -5.29
C CYS A 169 15.06 7.54 -4.39
N VAL A 170 16.33 7.72 -4.05
CA VAL A 170 16.82 8.82 -3.21
C VAL A 170 18.06 9.46 -3.80
N PHE A 171 18.24 10.75 -3.56
CA PHE A 171 19.50 11.44 -3.79
C PHE A 171 20.34 11.39 -2.51
N VAL A 172 21.62 11.07 -2.67
CA VAL A 172 22.61 11.13 -1.59
C VAL A 172 23.39 12.43 -1.79
N MET A 173 23.41 13.25 -0.74
CA MET A 173 24.19 14.49 -0.70
C MET A 173 25.50 14.22 0.04
N ASP A 174 26.60 14.73 -0.50
CA ASP A 174 27.92 14.69 0.14
C ASP A 174 27.99 15.73 1.27
#